data_626812dc090a2192085799f8db74400f
#
_entry.id   626812dc090a2192085799f8db74400f
#
_cell.length_a   1.000
_cell.length_b   1.000
_cell.length_c   1.000
_cell.angle_alpha   90.00
_cell.angle_beta   90.00
_cell.angle_gamma   90.00
#
_symmetry.space_group_name_H-M   'P 1'
#
loop_
_entity.id
_entity.type
_entity.pdbx_description
1 polymer ?
#
loop_
_entity_poly.entity_id
_entity_poly.type
_entity_poly.pdbx_seq_one_letter_code
_entity_poly.pdbx_strand_id
1 'polypeptide(L)'
;MSKPKITVYCISQEYGKFLEQAVESVLRQTTDNWELLLIDNASVDNTASVIEYYSNDPRIRTFRLEENSNLPSVCNFALEKAKGDYVMRLDGDDFLDENILLILGNWLDRHPEHDLVFPDYYLVTESGKVFSHQRREKITEKNHLLDVPANGACTMVRAETLKAIGGYREDLGAQDGFDLWSKIFDHRKVANLNLPLFFYRRHGKNMTERASLIQDARRKIKLDAIEDQLENFRPISLVIPCRQNYDFTQDVWGAPFKQSTLLRHCLSKFVSSKLVDNIVIACDNEAVCDVLAEFKDERILFHLRQKDETFRSAPLAPSLANALMQSDSEAAGTTLVSYCQAPFVSVGTVEEALTTLAMNDADSSMGVEVINEPLYKRDSHGLLRISQHSGFSSDFDQVYRETNCVLATRSRNLTKGSLLGSEKALFVIPSSENFFIDSKQKLEIAQILASQDS
;
A
#
# COMPACT_ATOMS: atom_id res chain seq x y z
N MET A 1 -37.22 19.71 11.13
CA MET A 1 -36.97 18.47 10.34
C MET A 1 -36.57 17.37 11.29
N SER A 2 -36.96 16.13 11.03
CA SER A 2 -36.43 14.96 11.76
C SER A 2 -34.91 14.86 11.57
N LYS A 3 -34.21 14.24 12.51
CA LYS A 3 -32.76 13.96 12.40
C LYS A 3 -32.52 13.16 11.12
N PRO A 4 -31.60 13.57 10.22
CA PRO A 4 -31.25 12.77 9.05
C PRO A 4 -30.61 11.47 9.48
N LYS A 5 -30.85 10.40 8.74
CA LYS A 5 -30.22 9.10 8.97
C LYS A 5 -28.79 9.05 8.42
N ILE A 6 -28.59 9.66 7.27
CA ILE A 6 -27.31 9.64 6.55
C ILE A 6 -26.81 11.05 6.35
N THR A 7 -25.57 11.31 6.69
CA THR A 7 -24.84 12.51 6.26
C THR A 7 -23.93 12.12 5.08
N VAL A 8 -24.23 12.66 3.91
CA VAL A 8 -23.26 12.69 2.80
C VAL A 8 -22.45 13.97 2.96
N TYR A 9 -21.13 13.89 2.88
CA TYR A 9 -20.28 15.08 2.81
C TYR A 9 -19.49 15.08 1.51
N CYS A 10 -19.67 16.15 0.73
CA CYS A 10 -19.01 16.32 -0.55
C CYS A 10 -17.90 17.37 -0.40
N ILE A 11 -16.67 16.95 -0.69
CA ILE A 11 -15.48 17.81 -0.61
C ILE A 11 -15.09 18.21 -2.02
N SER A 12 -14.95 19.52 -2.26
CA SER A 12 -14.46 20.08 -3.51
C SER A 12 -13.22 20.91 -3.28
N GLN A 13 -12.20 20.67 -4.10
CA GLN A 13 -11.01 21.48 -4.22
C GLN A 13 -10.65 21.62 -5.70
N GLU A 14 -10.99 22.76 -6.31
CA GLU A 14 -10.82 22.99 -7.76
C GLU A 14 -11.62 22.04 -8.66
N TYR A 15 -12.78 21.54 -8.17
CA TYR A 15 -13.66 20.63 -8.90
C TYR A 15 -14.99 21.26 -9.35
N GLY A 16 -15.06 22.60 -9.41
CA GLY A 16 -16.29 23.32 -9.75
C GLY A 16 -16.98 22.86 -11.03
N LYS A 17 -16.21 22.39 -12.03
CA LYS A 17 -16.77 21.88 -13.29
C LYS A 17 -17.48 20.51 -13.15
N PHE A 18 -17.18 19.74 -12.08
CA PHE A 18 -17.77 18.42 -11.83
C PHE A 18 -18.80 18.44 -10.70
N LEU A 19 -18.68 19.43 -9.81
CA LEU A 19 -19.41 19.50 -8.56
C LEU A 19 -20.94 19.50 -8.76
N GLU A 20 -21.43 20.14 -9.82
CA GLU A 20 -22.86 20.11 -10.17
C GLU A 20 -23.37 18.68 -10.33
N GLN A 21 -22.64 17.82 -11.06
CA GLN A 21 -23.03 16.42 -11.25
C GLN A 21 -22.97 15.63 -9.94
N ALA A 22 -21.97 15.90 -9.09
CA ALA A 22 -21.86 15.29 -7.76
C ALA A 22 -23.09 15.62 -6.90
N VAL A 23 -23.46 16.89 -6.79
CA VAL A 23 -24.62 17.37 -6.01
C VAL A 23 -25.93 16.79 -6.55
N GLU A 24 -26.15 16.88 -7.87
CA GLU A 24 -27.34 16.34 -8.53
C GLU A 24 -27.50 14.84 -8.28
N SER A 25 -26.40 14.08 -8.19
CA SER A 25 -26.46 12.65 -7.90
C SER A 25 -26.97 12.36 -6.47
N VAL A 26 -26.72 13.26 -5.51
CA VAL A 26 -27.27 13.17 -4.16
C VAL A 26 -28.72 13.59 -4.13
N LEU A 27 -29.10 14.64 -4.86
CA LEU A 27 -30.49 15.10 -4.94
C LEU A 27 -31.43 14.07 -5.58
N ARG A 28 -30.91 13.21 -6.47
CA ARG A 28 -31.66 12.15 -7.15
C ARG A 28 -31.78 10.84 -6.36
N GLN A 29 -31.26 10.81 -5.14
CA GLN A 29 -31.35 9.58 -4.32
C GLN A 29 -32.80 9.15 -4.07
N THR A 30 -33.08 7.85 -4.18
CA THR A 30 -34.40 7.25 -3.97
C THR A 30 -34.86 7.26 -2.52
N THR A 31 -34.04 7.65 -1.58
CA THR A 31 -34.41 7.91 -0.18
C THR A 31 -34.24 9.39 0.15
N ASP A 32 -35.12 9.95 0.99
CA ASP A 32 -35.09 11.36 1.38
C ASP A 32 -34.46 11.61 2.76
N ASN A 33 -34.11 10.56 3.50
CA ASN A 33 -33.62 10.67 4.87
C ASN A 33 -32.10 10.90 4.95
N TRP A 34 -31.63 11.97 4.32
CA TRP A 34 -30.24 12.36 4.29
C TRP A 34 -30.06 13.88 4.44
N GLU A 35 -28.88 14.30 4.84
CA GLU A 35 -28.35 15.65 4.66
C GLU A 35 -27.09 15.63 3.80
N LEU A 36 -26.80 16.74 3.09
CA LEU A 36 -25.59 16.94 2.33
C LEU A 36 -24.79 18.09 2.94
N LEU A 37 -23.52 17.83 3.28
CA LEU A 37 -22.56 18.88 3.61
C LEU A 37 -21.73 19.15 2.37
N LEU A 38 -21.84 20.35 1.78
CA LEU A 38 -20.98 20.80 0.69
C LEU A 38 -19.84 21.63 1.26
N ILE A 39 -18.61 21.13 1.10
CA ILE A 39 -17.42 21.71 1.69
C ILE A 39 -16.47 22.17 0.58
N ASP A 40 -16.27 23.48 0.48
CA ASP A 40 -15.28 24.11 -0.38
C ASP A 40 -13.96 24.20 0.39
N ASN A 41 -12.96 23.44 -0.02
CA ASN A 41 -11.63 23.44 0.57
C ASN A 41 -10.74 24.56 -0.04
N ALA A 42 -11.18 25.81 0.13
CA ALA A 42 -10.51 27.03 -0.33
C ALA A 42 -10.24 27.08 -1.85
N SER A 43 -11.20 26.63 -2.67
CA SER A 43 -11.09 26.68 -4.13
C SER A 43 -11.06 28.11 -4.68
N VAL A 44 -10.36 28.30 -5.79
CA VAL A 44 -10.28 29.58 -6.53
C VAL A 44 -11.03 29.53 -7.87
N ASP A 45 -11.53 28.38 -8.28
CA ASP A 45 -12.36 28.15 -9.45
C ASP A 45 -13.85 28.51 -9.20
N ASN A 46 -14.76 28.04 -10.04
CA ASN A 46 -16.19 28.28 -9.90
C ASN A 46 -16.90 27.45 -8.81
N THR A 47 -16.18 26.68 -7.98
CA THR A 47 -16.74 25.85 -6.89
C THR A 47 -17.69 26.64 -6.01
N ALA A 48 -17.28 27.83 -5.56
CA ALA A 48 -18.10 28.67 -4.68
C ALA A 48 -19.45 29.04 -5.30
N SER A 49 -19.49 29.37 -6.59
CA SER A 49 -20.74 29.73 -7.31
C SER A 49 -21.67 28.51 -7.44
N VAL A 50 -21.13 27.31 -7.67
CA VAL A 50 -21.92 26.10 -7.72
C VAL A 50 -22.53 25.80 -6.35
N ILE A 51 -21.76 25.93 -5.27
CA ILE A 51 -22.25 25.71 -3.90
C ILE A 51 -23.35 26.70 -3.54
N GLU A 52 -23.19 27.99 -3.90
CA GLU A 52 -24.20 29.04 -3.66
C GLU A 52 -25.53 28.69 -4.32
N TYR A 53 -25.51 28.19 -5.55
CA TYR A 53 -26.72 27.79 -6.27
C TYR A 53 -27.57 26.74 -5.51
N TYR A 54 -26.93 25.79 -4.81
CA TYR A 54 -27.63 24.75 -4.06
C TYR A 54 -27.91 25.10 -2.58
N SER A 55 -27.46 26.25 -2.09
CA SER A 55 -27.57 26.64 -0.68
C SER A 55 -29.00 26.80 -0.16
N ASN A 56 -30.00 26.92 -1.08
CA ASN A 56 -31.40 27.11 -0.72
C ASN A 56 -32.14 25.77 -0.41
N ASP A 57 -31.58 24.60 -0.76
CA ASP A 57 -32.19 23.32 -0.38
C ASP A 57 -31.99 23.10 1.14
N PRO A 58 -33.06 22.91 1.92
CA PRO A 58 -32.99 22.79 3.37
C PRO A 58 -32.23 21.52 3.84
N ARG A 59 -31.96 20.58 2.97
CA ARG A 59 -31.17 19.36 3.26
C ARG A 59 -29.67 19.59 3.02
N ILE A 60 -29.30 20.72 2.39
CA ILE A 60 -27.91 21.05 2.06
C ILE A 60 -27.39 22.10 3.05
N ARG A 61 -26.20 21.83 3.57
CA ARG A 61 -25.45 22.78 4.41
C ARG A 61 -24.10 23.02 3.76
N THR A 62 -23.77 24.30 3.56
CA THR A 62 -22.58 24.73 2.83
C THR A 62 -21.52 25.25 3.78
N PHE A 63 -20.28 24.93 3.52
CA PHE A 63 -19.12 25.38 4.28
C PHE A 63 -18.00 25.77 3.30
N ARG A 64 -17.30 26.84 3.63
CA ARG A 64 -16.08 27.23 2.94
C ARG A 64 -14.96 27.38 3.95
N LEU A 65 -13.86 26.66 3.73
CA LEU A 65 -12.65 26.78 4.53
C LEU A 65 -11.86 28.00 4.08
N GLU A 66 -11.21 28.69 5.02
CA GLU A 66 -10.41 29.89 4.73
C GLU A 66 -9.10 29.54 4.03
N GLU A 67 -8.52 28.37 4.39
CA GLU A 67 -7.27 27.86 3.85
C GLU A 67 -7.43 26.42 3.36
N ASN A 68 -6.61 26.05 2.39
CA ASN A 68 -6.55 24.68 1.88
C ASN A 68 -6.02 23.75 2.97
N SER A 69 -6.83 22.79 3.35
CA SER A 69 -6.51 21.76 4.34
C SER A 69 -6.30 20.40 3.67
N ASN A 70 -5.56 19.51 4.32
CA ASN A 70 -5.45 18.14 3.83
C ASN A 70 -6.79 17.41 3.94
N LEU A 71 -6.96 16.35 3.13
CA LEU A 71 -8.22 15.61 3.04
C LEU A 71 -8.69 15.06 4.39
N PRO A 72 -7.85 14.41 5.25
CA PRO A 72 -8.26 13.96 6.56
C PRO A 72 -8.82 15.06 7.47
N SER A 73 -8.21 16.25 7.49
CA SER A 73 -8.69 17.38 8.29
C SER A 73 -10.08 17.84 7.84
N VAL A 74 -10.32 17.90 6.52
CA VAL A 74 -11.66 18.23 5.98
C VAL A 74 -12.67 17.14 6.31
N CYS A 75 -12.26 15.85 6.28
CA CYS A 75 -13.12 14.74 6.68
C CYS A 75 -13.50 14.82 8.18
N ASN A 76 -12.56 15.17 9.07
CA ASN A 76 -12.82 15.39 10.49
C ASN A 76 -13.76 16.58 10.72
N PHE A 77 -13.57 17.68 10.00
CA PHE A 77 -14.50 18.80 10.03
C PHE A 77 -15.90 18.36 9.61
N ALA A 78 -16.04 17.58 8.54
CA ALA A 78 -17.33 17.03 8.11
C ALA A 78 -17.95 16.13 9.19
N LEU A 79 -17.16 15.26 9.82
CA LEU A 79 -17.60 14.36 10.89
C LEU A 79 -18.11 15.13 12.12
N GLU A 80 -17.47 16.25 12.47
CA GLU A 80 -17.94 17.15 13.55
C GLU A 80 -19.32 17.75 13.23
N LYS A 81 -19.53 18.14 11.97
CA LYS A 81 -20.78 18.78 11.53
C LYS A 81 -21.89 17.78 11.19
N ALA A 82 -21.56 16.50 11.01
CA ALA A 82 -22.50 15.44 10.63
C ALA A 82 -23.56 15.20 11.72
N LYS A 83 -24.82 15.06 11.30
CA LYS A 83 -25.97 14.76 12.15
C LYS A 83 -26.52 13.34 11.94
N GLY A 84 -26.15 12.68 10.83
CA GLY A 84 -26.60 11.34 10.49
C GLY A 84 -26.05 10.27 11.44
N ASP A 85 -26.74 9.15 11.50
CA ASP A 85 -26.24 7.95 12.18
C ASP A 85 -25.16 7.28 11.34
N TYR A 86 -25.22 7.47 10.03
CA TYR A 86 -24.22 7.05 9.04
C TYR A 86 -23.57 8.26 8.36
N VAL A 87 -22.32 8.13 8.01
CA VAL A 87 -21.57 9.11 7.23
C VAL A 87 -21.00 8.47 5.97
N MET A 88 -20.96 9.24 4.88
CA MET A 88 -20.38 8.80 3.61
C MET A 88 -19.73 9.99 2.91
N ARG A 89 -18.45 9.83 2.48
CA ARG A 89 -17.76 10.82 1.66
C ARG A 89 -18.13 10.67 0.19
N LEU A 90 -18.34 11.80 -0.47
CA LEU A 90 -18.39 11.92 -1.92
C LEU A 90 -17.30 12.90 -2.33
N ASP A 91 -16.43 12.55 -3.26
CA ASP A 91 -15.45 13.46 -3.83
C ASP A 91 -16.13 14.33 -4.90
N GLY A 92 -15.76 15.60 -4.97
CA GLY A 92 -16.47 16.57 -5.83
C GLY A 92 -16.32 16.34 -7.34
N ASP A 93 -15.46 15.42 -7.75
CA ASP A 93 -15.25 14.96 -9.12
C ASP A 93 -16.00 13.64 -9.46
N ASP A 94 -16.57 12.97 -8.46
CA ASP A 94 -17.30 11.71 -8.58
C ASP A 94 -18.84 11.92 -8.56
N PHE A 95 -19.63 10.89 -8.79
CA PHE A 95 -21.08 10.92 -8.63
C PHE A 95 -21.68 9.56 -8.28
N LEU A 96 -22.87 9.58 -7.68
CA LEU A 96 -23.54 8.43 -7.10
C LEU A 96 -24.55 7.78 -8.05
N ASP A 97 -24.76 6.47 -7.88
CA ASP A 97 -26.00 5.81 -8.31
C ASP A 97 -27.17 6.25 -7.42
N GLU A 98 -28.37 6.35 -7.98
CA GLU A 98 -29.57 6.85 -7.28
C GLU A 98 -30.01 6.00 -6.08
N ASN A 99 -29.50 4.80 -5.92
CA ASN A 99 -29.89 3.85 -4.88
C ASN A 99 -28.82 3.61 -3.79
N ILE A 100 -27.64 4.21 -3.90
CA ILE A 100 -26.54 3.92 -2.99
C ILE A 100 -26.92 4.17 -1.53
N LEU A 101 -27.54 5.30 -1.21
CA LEU A 101 -27.90 5.64 0.17
C LEU A 101 -28.95 4.67 0.73
N LEU A 102 -29.94 4.31 -0.09
CA LEU A 102 -30.97 3.35 0.29
C LEU A 102 -30.37 1.96 0.55
N ILE A 103 -29.52 1.48 -0.36
CA ILE A 103 -28.95 0.13 -0.29
C ILE A 103 -27.98 0.01 0.88
N LEU A 104 -26.99 0.90 0.98
CA LEU A 104 -25.96 0.81 2.03
C LEU A 104 -26.56 1.11 3.42
N GLY A 105 -27.46 2.09 3.53
CA GLY A 105 -28.11 2.42 4.80
C GLY A 105 -29.00 1.29 5.32
N ASN A 106 -29.82 0.68 4.45
CA ASN A 106 -30.65 -0.47 4.83
C ASN A 106 -29.83 -1.73 5.12
N TRP A 107 -28.67 -1.87 4.45
CA TRP A 107 -27.79 -2.98 4.74
C TRP A 107 -27.20 -2.86 6.15
N LEU A 108 -26.67 -1.70 6.54
CA LEU A 108 -26.16 -1.46 7.89
C LEU A 108 -27.26 -1.60 8.96
N ASP A 109 -28.51 -1.19 8.69
CA ASP A 109 -29.61 -1.39 9.64
C ASP A 109 -29.85 -2.86 9.96
N ARG A 110 -29.70 -3.74 8.98
CA ARG A 110 -29.95 -5.17 9.10
C ARG A 110 -28.73 -5.94 9.64
N HIS A 111 -27.58 -5.30 9.68
CA HIS A 111 -26.31 -5.89 10.10
C HIS A 111 -25.67 -5.03 11.19
N PRO A 112 -26.24 -5.02 12.41
CA PRO A 112 -25.75 -4.20 13.51
C PRO A 112 -24.33 -4.58 13.96
N GLU A 113 -23.86 -5.77 13.63
CA GLU A 113 -22.51 -6.28 13.86
C GLU A 113 -21.44 -5.67 12.94
N HIS A 114 -21.87 -4.93 11.89
CA HIS A 114 -20.94 -4.28 10.96
C HIS A 114 -20.95 -2.77 11.16
N ASP A 115 -19.77 -2.18 11.09
CA ASP A 115 -19.55 -0.75 11.27
C ASP A 115 -19.38 0.00 9.95
N LEU A 116 -18.96 -0.72 8.89
CA LEU A 116 -18.61 -0.16 7.61
C LEU A 116 -19.06 -1.06 6.46
N VAL A 117 -19.62 -0.45 5.41
CA VAL A 117 -19.95 -1.12 4.16
C VAL A 117 -19.54 -0.28 2.96
N PHE A 118 -19.02 -0.92 1.93
CA PHE A 118 -18.61 -0.25 0.69
C PHE A 118 -19.10 -1.01 -0.56
N PRO A 119 -19.36 -0.30 -1.66
CA PRO A 119 -19.81 -0.87 -2.93
C PRO A 119 -18.66 -1.14 -3.90
N ASP A 120 -18.97 -1.82 -5.01
CA ASP A 120 -18.21 -1.74 -6.25
C ASP A 120 -18.45 -0.38 -6.92
N TYR A 121 -17.71 -0.07 -7.99
CA TYR A 121 -17.86 1.17 -8.73
C TYR A 121 -17.53 1.07 -10.21
N TYR A 122 -18.03 2.02 -10.98
CA TYR A 122 -17.65 2.23 -12.37
C TYR A 122 -16.49 3.23 -12.47
N LEU A 123 -15.57 2.96 -13.38
CA LEU A 123 -14.59 3.97 -13.82
C LEU A 123 -15.20 4.73 -15.00
N VAL A 124 -15.18 6.06 -14.89
CA VAL A 124 -15.70 6.93 -15.94
C VAL A 124 -14.63 7.89 -16.45
N THR A 125 -14.75 8.26 -17.71
CA THR A 125 -13.94 9.31 -18.33
C THR A 125 -14.24 10.65 -17.68
N GLU A 126 -13.47 11.68 -18.01
CA GLU A 126 -13.72 13.07 -17.62
C GLU A 126 -15.15 13.54 -17.98
N SER A 127 -15.71 13.07 -19.10
CA SER A 127 -17.09 13.37 -19.53
C SER A 127 -18.15 12.52 -18.84
N GLY A 128 -17.81 11.60 -17.93
CA GLY A 128 -18.76 10.73 -17.24
C GLY A 128 -19.13 9.45 -17.99
N LYS A 129 -18.45 9.13 -19.12
CA LYS A 129 -18.72 7.89 -19.87
C LYS A 129 -18.03 6.71 -19.19
N VAL A 130 -18.79 5.67 -18.85
CA VAL A 130 -18.29 4.41 -18.28
C VAL A 130 -17.35 3.73 -19.27
N PHE A 131 -16.17 3.32 -18.81
CA PHE A 131 -15.22 2.54 -19.58
C PHE A 131 -14.74 1.28 -18.86
N SER A 132 -14.99 1.15 -17.55
CA SER A 132 -14.62 -0.04 -16.79
C SER A 132 -15.51 -0.19 -15.55
N HIS A 133 -15.55 -1.40 -15.00
CA HIS A 133 -16.20 -1.73 -13.74
C HIS A 133 -15.15 -2.31 -12.78
N GLN A 134 -15.07 -1.76 -11.59
CA GLN A 134 -14.20 -2.25 -10.51
C GLN A 134 -15.02 -3.10 -9.56
N ARG A 135 -14.90 -4.41 -9.72
CA ARG A 135 -15.47 -5.38 -8.78
C ARG A 135 -14.45 -5.63 -7.66
N ARG A 136 -14.93 -5.57 -6.43
CA ARG A 136 -14.14 -5.86 -5.25
C ARG A 136 -14.31 -7.31 -4.83
N GLU A 137 -13.23 -7.91 -4.33
CA GLU A 137 -13.33 -9.23 -3.71
C GLU A 137 -14.18 -9.16 -2.45
N LYS A 138 -14.90 -10.24 -2.17
CA LYS A 138 -15.64 -10.35 -0.90
C LYS A 138 -14.65 -10.46 0.23
N ILE A 139 -14.88 -9.69 1.28
CA ILE A 139 -14.12 -9.82 2.51
C ILE A 139 -14.46 -11.18 3.15
N THR A 140 -13.42 -11.97 3.38
CA THR A 140 -13.50 -13.30 3.99
C THR A 140 -12.45 -13.39 5.10
N GLU A 141 -12.49 -14.43 5.92
CA GLU A 141 -11.50 -14.68 6.97
C GLU A 141 -10.05 -14.85 6.45
N LYS A 142 -9.89 -15.00 5.13
CA LYS A 142 -8.59 -15.19 4.46
C LYS A 142 -8.07 -13.93 3.77
N ASN A 143 -8.83 -12.84 3.75
CA ASN A 143 -8.40 -11.62 3.09
C ASN A 143 -7.35 -10.91 3.96
N HIS A 144 -6.25 -10.58 3.34
CA HIS A 144 -5.21 -9.75 3.96
C HIS A 144 -5.54 -8.27 3.78
N LEU A 145 -5.01 -7.43 4.67
CA LEU A 145 -5.20 -5.97 4.61
C LEU A 145 -4.76 -5.35 3.27
N LEU A 146 -3.87 -6.03 2.54
CA LEU A 146 -3.41 -5.66 1.20
C LEU A 146 -4.47 -5.86 0.12
N ASP A 147 -5.41 -6.78 0.33
CA ASP A 147 -6.48 -7.13 -0.62
C ASP A 147 -7.66 -6.18 -0.50
N VAL A 148 -7.66 -5.34 0.54
CA VAL A 148 -8.75 -4.44 0.84
C VAL A 148 -8.54 -3.11 0.14
N PRO A 149 -9.50 -2.67 -0.65
CA PRO A 149 -9.40 -1.41 -1.36
C PRO A 149 -9.41 -0.22 -0.41
N ALA A 150 -8.33 0.53 -0.43
CA ALA A 150 -8.15 1.73 0.36
C ALA A 150 -8.95 2.93 -0.18
N ASN A 151 -10.19 2.73 -0.61
CA ASN A 151 -11.01 3.84 -1.07
C ASN A 151 -11.91 4.33 0.06
N GLY A 152 -11.66 5.54 0.56
CA GLY A 152 -12.52 6.18 1.56
C GLY A 152 -13.79 6.79 0.96
N ALA A 153 -13.79 7.12 -0.35
CA ALA A 153 -14.95 7.68 -1.03
C ALA A 153 -16.07 6.63 -1.19
N CYS A 154 -17.31 7.07 -1.04
CA CYS A 154 -18.53 6.27 -1.18
C CYS A 154 -18.59 5.02 -0.28
N THR A 155 -17.79 5.00 0.79
CA THR A 155 -17.86 4.04 1.88
C THR A 155 -18.76 4.58 2.98
N MET A 156 -19.77 3.81 3.38
CA MET A 156 -20.68 4.22 4.45
C MET A 156 -20.24 3.63 5.78
N VAL A 157 -20.10 4.49 6.79
CA VAL A 157 -19.57 4.15 8.12
C VAL A 157 -20.55 4.62 9.19
N ARG A 158 -20.68 3.87 10.30
CA ARG A 158 -21.40 4.37 11.49
C ARG A 158 -20.66 5.58 12.06
N ALA A 159 -21.36 6.68 12.23
CA ALA A 159 -20.76 7.91 12.74
C ALA A 159 -20.18 7.74 14.16
N GLU A 160 -20.82 6.93 15.00
CA GLU A 160 -20.34 6.61 16.34
C GLU A 160 -19.03 5.84 16.33
N THR A 161 -18.90 4.83 15.45
CA THR A 161 -17.66 4.05 15.31
C THR A 161 -16.52 4.94 14.83
N LEU A 162 -16.77 5.77 13.80
CA LEU A 162 -15.76 6.67 13.26
C LEU A 162 -15.25 7.68 14.32
N LYS A 163 -16.16 8.19 15.17
CA LYS A 163 -15.79 9.05 16.32
C LYS A 163 -15.03 8.28 17.39
N ALA A 164 -15.44 7.05 17.69
CA ALA A 164 -14.81 6.22 18.73
C ALA A 164 -13.35 5.85 18.40
N ILE A 165 -13.03 5.65 17.10
CA ILE A 165 -11.64 5.38 16.66
C ILE A 165 -10.81 6.65 16.45
N GLY A 166 -11.31 7.83 16.83
CA GLY A 166 -10.61 9.10 16.75
C GLY A 166 -10.67 9.79 15.37
N GLY A 167 -11.60 9.37 14.50
CA GLY A 167 -11.74 9.95 13.15
C GLY A 167 -10.59 9.61 12.21
N TYR A 168 -10.28 10.54 11.32
CA TYR A 168 -9.22 10.42 10.30
C TYR A 168 -7.91 11.01 10.82
N ARG A 169 -6.79 10.39 10.44
CA ARG A 169 -5.45 10.86 10.83
C ARG A 169 -5.00 12.05 9.98
N GLU A 170 -4.86 13.20 10.59
CA GLU A 170 -4.49 14.45 9.92
C GLU A 170 -2.99 14.54 9.58
N ASP A 171 -2.16 13.69 10.19
CA ASP A 171 -0.73 13.59 9.91
C ASP A 171 -0.40 12.77 8.64
N LEU A 172 -1.44 12.20 7.99
CA LEU A 172 -1.33 11.48 6.72
C LEU A 172 -1.74 12.40 5.57
N GLY A 173 -0.88 12.52 4.57
CA GLY A 173 -1.17 13.30 3.35
C GLY A 173 -2.09 12.57 2.36
N ALA A 174 -2.29 11.26 2.53
CA ALA A 174 -3.09 10.37 1.67
C ALA A 174 -3.51 9.12 2.43
N GLN A 175 -4.31 8.24 1.77
CA GLN A 175 -4.66 6.91 2.30
C GLN A 175 -5.54 6.93 3.56
N ASP A 176 -6.38 7.95 3.68
CA ASP A 176 -7.42 8.03 4.73
C ASP A 176 -8.30 6.77 4.79
N GLY A 177 -8.66 6.22 3.63
CA GLY A 177 -9.38 4.95 3.53
C GLY A 177 -8.58 3.77 4.10
N PHE A 178 -7.29 3.66 3.80
CA PHE A 178 -6.45 2.58 4.32
C PHE A 178 -6.24 2.68 5.84
N ASP A 179 -6.07 3.90 6.38
CA ASP A 179 -6.02 4.14 7.83
C ASP A 179 -7.33 3.73 8.51
N LEU A 180 -8.47 4.17 7.95
CA LEU A 180 -9.79 3.78 8.45
C LEU A 180 -9.95 2.26 8.51
N TRP A 181 -9.54 1.58 7.43
CA TRP A 181 -9.59 0.13 7.34
C TRP A 181 -8.69 -0.55 8.36
N SER A 182 -7.45 -0.09 8.54
CA SER A 182 -6.51 -0.67 9.51
C SER A 182 -7.04 -0.60 10.94
N LYS A 183 -7.83 0.44 11.27
CA LYS A 183 -8.46 0.62 12.58
C LYS A 183 -9.73 -0.19 12.80
N ILE A 184 -10.48 -0.48 11.73
CA ILE A 184 -11.78 -1.17 11.82
C ILE A 184 -11.65 -2.64 11.39
N PHE A 185 -10.53 -3.04 10.80
CA PHE A 185 -10.36 -4.35 10.19
C PHE A 185 -10.47 -5.48 11.23
N ASP A 186 -11.71 -5.84 11.48
CA ASP A 186 -12.17 -7.10 12.03
C ASP A 186 -13.16 -7.64 10.99
N HIS A 187 -12.97 -8.83 10.48
CA HIS A 187 -13.82 -9.47 9.46
C HIS A 187 -15.31 -9.42 9.79
N ARG A 188 -15.65 -9.21 11.07
CA ARG A 188 -17.03 -9.08 11.56
C ARG A 188 -17.59 -7.68 11.42
N LYS A 189 -16.73 -6.63 11.24
CA LYS A 189 -17.15 -5.23 11.28
C LYS A 189 -17.17 -4.54 9.93
N VAL A 190 -16.64 -5.17 8.90
CA VAL A 190 -16.50 -4.60 7.56
C VAL A 190 -17.11 -5.52 6.52
N ALA A 191 -17.84 -4.96 5.56
CA ALA A 191 -18.42 -5.72 4.46
C ALA A 191 -18.35 -4.98 3.13
N ASN A 192 -18.33 -5.73 2.03
CA ASN A 192 -18.52 -5.19 0.70
C ASN A 192 -19.81 -5.71 0.04
N LEU A 193 -20.46 -4.84 -0.72
CA LEU A 193 -21.57 -5.20 -1.62
C LEU A 193 -21.04 -5.14 -3.05
N ASN A 194 -21.09 -6.28 -3.76
CA ASN A 194 -20.67 -6.36 -5.17
C ASN A 194 -21.74 -5.75 -6.09
N LEU A 195 -22.10 -4.50 -5.83
CA LEU A 195 -23.00 -3.67 -6.63
C LEU A 195 -22.25 -2.38 -6.98
N PRO A 196 -22.13 -2.00 -8.24
CA PRO A 196 -21.47 -0.75 -8.64
C PRO A 196 -22.43 0.42 -8.38
N LEU A 197 -22.25 1.08 -7.23
CA LEU A 197 -23.17 2.11 -6.75
C LEU A 197 -22.61 3.53 -6.82
N PHE A 198 -21.42 3.72 -7.39
CA PHE A 198 -20.91 5.05 -7.69
C PHE A 198 -20.00 5.05 -8.91
N PHE A 199 -19.68 6.23 -9.40
CA PHE A 199 -18.90 6.46 -10.61
C PHE A 199 -17.66 7.27 -10.27
N TYR A 200 -16.50 6.60 -10.34
CA TYR A 200 -15.19 7.19 -10.07
C TYR A 200 -14.60 7.79 -11.35
N ARG A 201 -14.36 9.09 -11.33
CA ARG A 201 -13.90 9.83 -12.51
C ARG A 201 -12.38 9.83 -12.63
N ARG A 202 -11.91 9.60 -13.86
CA ARG A 202 -10.50 9.70 -14.23
C ARG A 202 -10.27 10.91 -15.11
N HIS A 203 -9.42 11.84 -14.66
CA HIS A 203 -9.16 13.11 -15.37
C HIS A 203 -7.69 13.57 -15.31
N GLY A 204 -6.73 12.67 -14.95
CA GLY A 204 -5.28 12.95 -14.97
C GLY A 204 -4.77 13.86 -13.85
N LYS A 205 -5.61 14.23 -12.87
CA LYS A 205 -5.23 14.98 -11.66
C LYS A 205 -5.67 14.30 -10.37
N ASN A 206 -6.05 13.02 -10.46
CA ASN A 206 -6.50 12.25 -9.31
C ASN A 206 -5.36 12.06 -8.30
N MET A 207 -5.67 12.11 -7.00
CA MET A 207 -4.69 11.87 -5.92
C MET A 207 -4.02 10.49 -6.04
N THR A 208 -4.74 9.49 -6.58
CA THR A 208 -4.25 8.13 -6.83
C THR A 208 -3.07 8.04 -7.81
N GLU A 209 -2.74 9.12 -8.51
CA GLU A 209 -1.57 9.19 -9.41
C GLU A 209 -0.27 9.59 -8.67
N ARG A 210 -0.36 9.99 -7.40
CA ARG A 210 0.79 10.37 -6.56
C ARG A 210 1.36 9.15 -5.81
N ALA A 211 1.99 8.24 -6.53
CA ALA A 211 2.41 6.93 -6.01
C ALA A 211 3.31 7.01 -4.77
N SER A 212 4.29 7.93 -4.74
CA SER A 212 5.19 8.07 -3.57
C SER A 212 4.44 8.48 -2.30
N LEU A 213 3.57 9.48 -2.39
CA LEU A 213 2.78 9.94 -1.25
C LEU A 213 1.88 8.81 -0.67
N ILE A 214 1.29 8.02 -1.56
CA ILE A 214 0.46 6.87 -1.19
C ILE A 214 1.29 5.82 -0.45
N GLN A 215 2.48 5.52 -0.93
CA GLN A 215 3.36 4.53 -0.33
C GLN A 215 3.87 4.96 1.03
N ASP A 216 4.31 6.21 1.16
CA ASP A 216 4.81 6.74 2.43
C ASP A 216 3.70 6.74 3.50
N ALA A 217 2.48 7.12 3.13
CA ALA A 217 1.33 7.05 4.03
C ALA A 217 1.02 5.60 4.45
N ARG A 218 1.01 4.64 3.51
CA ARG A 218 0.78 3.22 3.82
C ARG A 218 1.85 2.64 4.73
N ARG A 219 3.11 2.93 4.48
CA ARG A 219 4.22 2.49 5.32
C ARG A 219 4.07 2.99 6.75
N LYS A 220 3.75 4.27 6.91
CA LYS A 220 3.50 4.86 8.23
C LYS A 220 2.33 4.19 8.93
N ILE A 221 1.19 4.00 8.26
CA ILE A 221 0.02 3.33 8.84
C ILE A 221 0.38 1.89 9.28
N LYS A 222 1.08 1.15 8.44
CA LYS A 222 1.50 -0.23 8.76
C LYS A 222 2.45 -0.27 9.95
N LEU A 223 3.41 0.65 10.02
CA LEU A 223 4.36 0.72 11.12
C LEU A 223 3.66 1.01 12.44
N ASP A 224 2.80 2.02 12.47
CA ASP A 224 2.05 2.41 13.66
C ASP A 224 1.11 1.28 14.12
N ALA A 225 0.54 0.51 13.18
CA ALA A 225 -0.35 -0.62 13.51
C ALA A 225 0.37 -1.79 14.20
N ILE A 226 1.68 -1.92 14.03
CA ILE A 226 2.47 -3.00 14.66
C ILE A 226 3.36 -2.52 15.81
N GLU A 227 3.37 -1.22 16.13
CA GLU A 227 4.29 -0.63 17.10
C GLU A 227 4.30 -1.38 18.44
N ASP A 228 3.13 -1.69 18.99
CA ASP A 228 2.97 -2.42 20.26
C ASP A 228 3.41 -3.90 20.16
N GLN A 229 3.51 -4.44 18.95
CA GLN A 229 3.86 -5.84 18.71
C GLN A 229 5.30 -6.02 18.23
N LEU A 230 6.02 -4.93 17.94
CA LEU A 230 7.33 -4.96 17.31
C LEU A 230 8.35 -5.80 18.06
N GLU A 231 8.29 -5.81 19.40
CA GLU A 231 9.17 -6.62 20.27
C GLU A 231 9.06 -8.13 19.99
N ASN A 232 7.90 -8.61 19.54
CA ASN A 232 7.70 -10.04 19.20
C ASN A 232 8.46 -10.48 17.93
N PHE A 233 9.02 -9.52 17.20
CA PHE A 233 9.74 -9.73 15.94
C PHE A 233 11.24 -9.55 16.09
N ARG A 234 11.71 -9.05 17.24
CA ARG A 234 13.12 -8.83 17.52
C ARG A 234 13.86 -10.12 17.94
N PRO A 235 15.18 -10.21 17.69
CA PRO A 235 15.98 -9.22 16.97
C PRO A 235 15.63 -9.18 15.47
N ILE A 236 15.63 -7.96 14.88
CA ILE A 236 15.39 -7.75 13.45
C ILE A 236 16.76 -7.60 12.77
N SER A 237 17.15 -8.60 12.00
CA SER A 237 18.41 -8.65 11.32
C SER A 237 18.26 -8.48 9.81
N LEU A 238 18.86 -7.45 9.22
CA LEU A 238 18.98 -7.31 7.77
C LEU A 238 20.22 -8.02 7.27
N VAL A 239 20.06 -9.03 6.44
CA VAL A 239 21.20 -9.74 5.82
C VAL A 239 21.31 -9.34 4.36
N ILE A 240 22.53 -8.96 3.95
CA ILE A 240 22.88 -8.67 2.55
C ILE A 240 23.84 -9.76 2.08
N PRO A 241 23.33 -10.80 1.41
CA PRO A 241 24.18 -11.86 0.89
C PRO A 241 24.93 -11.37 -0.36
N CYS A 242 26.24 -11.45 -0.32
CA CYS A 242 27.14 -11.17 -1.41
C CYS A 242 27.98 -12.41 -1.75
N ARG A 243 28.57 -12.42 -2.91
CA ARG A 243 29.57 -13.42 -3.32
C ARG A 243 30.63 -12.81 -4.23
N GLN A 244 31.80 -13.44 -4.27
CA GLN A 244 32.85 -13.00 -5.16
C GLN A 244 32.51 -13.25 -6.64
N ASN A 245 32.02 -14.44 -6.96
CA ASN A 245 31.81 -14.85 -8.34
C ASN A 245 30.32 -14.87 -8.68
N TYR A 246 29.91 -14.04 -9.63
CA TYR A 246 28.62 -14.06 -10.31
C TYR A 246 28.79 -14.57 -11.73
N ASP A 247 27.74 -15.10 -12.34
CA ASP A 247 27.80 -15.67 -13.68
C ASP A 247 28.21 -14.65 -14.77
N PHE A 248 28.04 -13.36 -14.50
CA PHE A 248 28.28 -12.28 -15.44
C PHE A 248 29.44 -11.35 -15.09
N THR A 249 29.93 -11.37 -13.84
CA THR A 249 31.08 -10.60 -13.37
C THR A 249 31.54 -11.05 -11.99
N GLN A 250 32.69 -10.56 -11.55
CA GLN A 250 33.16 -10.75 -10.18
C GLN A 250 32.82 -9.52 -9.33
N ASP A 251 32.74 -9.72 -8.02
CA ASP A 251 32.61 -8.67 -6.99
C ASP A 251 31.57 -7.59 -7.35
N VAL A 252 30.34 -8.00 -7.74
CA VAL A 252 29.24 -7.08 -8.06
C VAL A 252 29.04 -6.04 -6.95
N TRP A 253 29.25 -6.43 -5.69
CA TRP A 253 29.15 -5.56 -4.52
C TRP A 253 30.11 -4.34 -4.60
N GLY A 254 31.27 -4.51 -5.21
CA GLY A 254 32.29 -3.47 -5.43
C GLY A 254 32.12 -2.68 -6.73
N ALA A 255 31.15 -3.03 -7.59
CA ALA A 255 30.94 -2.35 -8.86
C ALA A 255 30.62 -0.86 -8.65
N PRO A 256 31.14 0.06 -9.49
CA PRO A 256 30.87 1.49 -9.40
C PRO A 256 29.36 1.78 -9.52
N PHE A 257 28.83 2.59 -8.63
CA PHE A 257 27.44 3.03 -8.63
C PHE A 257 27.29 4.41 -7.98
N LYS A 258 26.71 5.38 -8.72
CA LYS A 258 26.72 6.79 -8.34
C LYS A 258 28.18 7.23 -8.06
N GLN A 259 28.43 7.92 -6.96
CA GLN A 259 29.78 8.33 -6.53
C GLN A 259 30.43 7.29 -5.58
N SER A 260 30.02 6.01 -5.63
CA SER A 260 30.39 4.99 -4.66
C SER A 260 30.43 3.59 -5.30
N THR A 261 30.25 2.54 -4.51
CA THR A 261 30.03 1.16 -4.94
C THR A 261 28.60 0.71 -4.62
N LEU A 262 28.13 -0.35 -5.27
CA LEU A 262 26.78 -0.89 -5.05
C LEU A 262 26.52 -1.19 -3.55
N LEU A 263 27.43 -1.91 -2.89
CA LEU A 263 27.25 -2.25 -1.48
C LEU A 263 27.24 -1.01 -0.59
N ARG A 264 28.19 -0.09 -0.79
CA ARG A 264 28.25 1.14 -0.02
C ARG A 264 26.99 1.97 -0.18
N HIS A 265 26.47 2.08 -1.42
CA HIS A 265 25.21 2.77 -1.69
C HIS A 265 24.02 2.12 -0.95
N CYS A 266 23.90 0.81 -0.95
CA CYS A 266 22.86 0.10 -0.21
C CYS A 266 23.00 0.30 1.30
N LEU A 267 24.20 0.11 1.84
CA LEU A 267 24.46 0.29 3.28
C LEU A 267 24.16 1.72 3.74
N SER A 268 24.57 2.75 2.99
CA SER A 268 24.30 4.15 3.36
C SER A 268 22.81 4.46 3.51
N LYS A 269 21.93 3.72 2.84
CA LYS A 269 20.48 3.80 3.03
C LYS A 269 20.03 3.01 4.26
N PHE A 270 20.48 1.76 4.38
CA PHE A 270 19.94 0.84 5.37
C PHE A 270 20.37 1.16 6.81
N VAL A 271 21.51 1.80 7.02
CA VAL A 271 21.91 2.31 8.34
C VAL A 271 20.95 3.38 8.89
N SER A 272 20.13 4.01 8.06
CA SER A 272 19.12 4.96 8.50
C SER A 272 17.90 4.29 9.15
N SER A 273 17.70 2.98 8.96
CA SER A 273 16.60 2.27 9.60
C SER A 273 16.75 2.22 11.11
N LYS A 274 15.68 2.56 11.82
CA LYS A 274 15.59 2.43 13.29
C LYS A 274 14.97 1.11 13.73
N LEU A 275 14.44 0.34 12.79
CA LEU A 275 13.79 -0.94 13.07
C LEU A 275 14.79 -2.10 13.10
N VAL A 276 15.91 -1.95 12.39
CA VAL A 276 16.93 -3.00 12.23
C VAL A 276 17.90 -2.98 13.38
N ASP A 277 18.03 -4.10 14.07
CA ASP A 277 18.97 -4.30 15.18
C ASP A 277 20.37 -4.68 14.70
N ASN A 278 20.47 -5.48 13.62
CA ASN A 278 21.73 -5.93 13.04
C ASN A 278 21.69 -5.81 11.51
N ILE A 279 22.83 -5.44 10.91
CA ILE A 279 23.03 -5.42 9.45
C ILE A 279 24.20 -6.36 9.16
N VAL A 280 23.90 -7.55 8.65
CA VAL A 280 24.90 -8.59 8.42
C VAL A 280 25.27 -8.65 6.95
N ILE A 281 26.53 -8.42 6.63
CA ILE A 281 27.07 -8.61 5.29
C ILE A 281 27.69 -9.99 5.21
N ALA A 282 27.04 -10.89 4.47
CA ALA A 282 27.49 -12.27 4.29
C ALA A 282 28.17 -12.43 2.93
N CYS A 283 29.52 -12.53 2.90
CA CYS A 283 30.31 -12.59 1.68
C CYS A 283 31.46 -13.60 1.80
N ASP A 284 31.86 -14.22 0.69
CA ASP A 284 33.03 -15.11 0.58
C ASP A 284 34.33 -14.38 0.19
N ASN A 285 34.32 -13.04 0.22
CA ASN A 285 35.48 -12.20 -0.06
C ASN A 285 35.69 -11.18 1.06
N GLU A 286 36.80 -11.32 1.80
CA GLU A 286 37.13 -10.43 2.92
C GLU A 286 37.42 -8.96 2.49
N ALA A 287 37.70 -8.71 1.20
CA ALA A 287 37.87 -7.35 0.70
C ALA A 287 36.62 -6.47 0.89
N VAL A 288 35.49 -7.06 1.14
CA VAL A 288 34.26 -6.36 1.53
C VAL A 288 34.45 -5.56 2.84
N CYS A 289 35.33 -6.00 3.73
CA CYS A 289 35.63 -5.33 5.02
C CYS A 289 36.17 -3.91 4.82
N ASP A 290 36.84 -3.64 3.71
CA ASP A 290 37.34 -2.27 3.40
C ASP A 290 36.17 -1.30 3.20
N VAL A 291 35.08 -1.76 2.61
CA VAL A 291 33.82 -0.98 2.46
C VAL A 291 33.15 -0.79 3.81
N LEU A 292 33.13 -1.83 4.66
CA LEU A 292 32.47 -1.79 5.96
C LEU A 292 33.20 -0.86 6.94
N ALA A 293 34.52 -0.79 6.88
CA ALA A 293 35.33 0.04 7.75
C ALA A 293 35.03 1.56 7.62
N GLU A 294 34.37 1.97 6.53
CA GLU A 294 33.98 3.37 6.34
C GLU A 294 32.74 3.77 7.16
N PHE A 295 31.97 2.78 7.65
CA PHE A 295 30.77 3.00 8.45
C PHE A 295 31.08 2.92 9.94
N LYS A 296 30.64 3.92 10.71
CA LYS A 296 30.76 3.95 12.18
C LYS A 296 29.43 3.52 12.82
N ASP A 297 28.93 2.34 12.45
CA ASP A 297 27.67 1.79 12.96
C ASP A 297 27.95 0.39 13.50
N GLU A 298 27.80 0.24 14.82
CA GLU A 298 28.08 -1.02 15.53
C GLU A 298 27.14 -2.15 15.17
N ARG A 299 26.01 -1.86 14.49
CA ARG A 299 25.06 -2.85 13.99
C ARG A 299 25.57 -3.61 12.77
N ILE A 300 26.61 -3.08 12.10
CA ILE A 300 27.16 -3.70 10.89
C ILE A 300 28.12 -4.83 11.29
N LEU A 301 27.75 -6.03 10.87
CA LEU A 301 28.51 -7.25 11.13
C LEU A 301 28.95 -7.88 9.82
N PHE A 302 30.13 -8.49 9.81
CA PHE A 302 30.64 -9.26 8.68
C PHE A 302 30.59 -10.76 8.97
N HIS A 303 30.07 -11.54 8.05
CA HIS A 303 30.10 -12.99 8.07
C HIS A 303 30.83 -13.52 6.83
N LEU A 304 31.93 -14.25 7.06
CA LEU A 304 32.67 -14.90 5.98
C LEU A 304 31.96 -16.21 5.59
N ARG A 305 31.33 -16.20 4.41
CA ARG A 305 30.67 -17.38 3.84
C ARG A 305 31.68 -18.41 3.36
N GLN A 306 31.37 -19.68 3.53
CA GLN A 306 32.15 -20.76 2.97
C GLN A 306 31.94 -20.82 1.43
N LYS A 307 32.94 -21.31 0.68
CA LYS A 307 32.89 -21.36 -0.79
C LYS A 307 31.73 -22.21 -1.31
N ASP A 308 31.37 -23.30 -0.63
CA ASP A 308 30.25 -24.16 -0.98
C ASP A 308 28.88 -23.48 -0.78
N GLU A 309 28.78 -22.50 0.13
CA GLU A 309 27.56 -21.70 0.34
C GLU A 309 27.33 -20.66 -0.77
N THR A 310 28.32 -20.39 -1.62
CA THR A 310 28.27 -19.31 -2.62
C THR A 310 28.06 -19.84 -4.06
N PHE A 311 28.01 -21.16 -4.25
CA PHE A 311 27.63 -21.72 -5.55
C PHE A 311 26.20 -21.32 -5.93
N ARG A 312 25.96 -21.15 -7.23
CA ARG A 312 24.62 -20.80 -7.75
C ARG A 312 23.52 -21.77 -7.32
N SER A 313 23.85 -23.05 -7.18
CA SER A 313 22.92 -24.10 -6.75
C SER A 313 22.83 -24.27 -5.24
N ALA A 314 23.66 -23.59 -4.45
CA ALA A 314 23.62 -23.68 -3.01
C ALA A 314 22.34 -23.03 -2.47
N PRO A 315 21.63 -23.70 -1.54
CA PRO A 315 20.45 -23.11 -0.91
C PRO A 315 20.87 -21.91 -0.04
N LEU A 316 20.15 -20.80 -0.17
CA LEU A 316 20.50 -19.58 0.54
C LEU A 316 20.15 -19.65 2.04
N ALA A 317 19.08 -20.34 2.42
CA ALA A 317 18.59 -20.33 3.79
C ALA A 317 19.60 -20.84 4.83
N PRO A 318 20.34 -21.97 4.62
CA PRO A 318 21.38 -22.40 5.56
C PRO A 318 22.52 -21.39 5.71
N SER A 319 22.93 -20.75 4.61
CA SER A 319 23.97 -19.71 4.64
C SER A 319 23.54 -18.48 5.44
N LEU A 320 22.27 -18.06 5.32
CA LEU A 320 21.73 -16.96 6.13
C LEU A 320 21.62 -17.36 7.60
N ALA A 321 21.22 -18.62 7.89
CA ALA A 321 21.20 -19.12 9.27
C ALA A 321 22.60 -19.05 9.90
N ASN A 322 23.65 -19.49 9.18
CA ASN A 322 25.04 -19.41 9.65
C ASN A 322 25.49 -17.95 9.89
N ALA A 323 25.06 -17.03 9.02
CA ALA A 323 25.38 -15.61 9.17
C ALA A 323 24.76 -15.00 10.44
N LEU A 324 23.59 -15.46 10.86
CA LEU A 324 22.89 -14.97 12.06
C LEU A 324 23.47 -15.52 13.36
N MET A 325 24.18 -16.67 13.35
CA MET A 325 24.80 -17.24 14.56
C MET A 325 25.84 -16.32 15.19
N GLN A 326 26.43 -15.42 14.40
CA GLN A 326 27.40 -14.44 14.91
C GLN A 326 26.76 -13.26 15.65
N SER A 327 25.46 -13.06 15.50
CA SER A 327 24.74 -11.93 16.10
C SER A 327 23.96 -12.30 17.37
N ASP A 328 24.29 -13.43 18.05
CA ASP A 328 23.53 -14.00 19.18
C ASP A 328 22.02 -14.20 18.91
N SER A 329 21.61 -14.23 17.63
CA SER A 329 20.22 -14.29 17.18
C SER A 329 19.83 -15.72 16.82
N GLU A 330 20.08 -16.70 17.71
CA GLU A 330 19.70 -18.09 17.48
C GLU A 330 18.20 -18.22 17.22
N ALA A 331 17.81 -18.50 15.98
CA ALA A 331 16.46 -18.90 15.55
C ALA A 331 15.29 -17.99 15.99
N ALA A 332 15.54 -17.01 16.83
CA ALA A 332 14.57 -16.03 17.30
C ALA A 332 14.53 -14.80 16.37
N GLY A 333 13.43 -14.07 16.37
CA GLY A 333 13.28 -12.83 15.65
C GLY A 333 12.96 -12.96 14.17
N THR A 334 13.28 -11.90 13.42
CA THR A 334 12.96 -11.76 12.01
C THR A 334 14.18 -11.41 11.18
N THR A 335 14.35 -12.08 10.06
CA THR A 335 15.41 -11.83 9.09
C THR A 335 14.82 -11.12 7.88
N LEU A 336 15.34 -9.93 7.59
CA LEU A 336 15.13 -9.20 6.35
C LEU A 336 16.28 -9.57 5.40
N VAL A 337 15.96 -9.82 4.15
CA VAL A 337 16.97 -10.10 3.12
C VAL A 337 16.83 -9.06 2.02
N SER A 338 17.91 -8.38 1.71
CA SER A 338 18.02 -7.50 0.56
C SER A 338 19.36 -7.72 -0.11
N TYR A 339 19.52 -7.22 -1.32
CA TYR A 339 20.72 -7.50 -2.11
C TYR A 339 21.36 -6.20 -2.60
N CYS A 340 22.69 -6.16 -2.66
CA CYS A 340 23.39 -5.04 -3.32
C CYS A 340 23.04 -4.95 -4.81
N GLN A 341 22.54 -6.05 -5.39
CA GLN A 341 22.05 -6.13 -6.78
C GLN A 341 20.67 -5.44 -6.96
N ALA A 342 20.01 -5.01 -5.90
CA ALA A 342 18.77 -4.22 -5.93
C ALA A 342 19.03 -2.78 -5.46
N PRO A 343 19.82 -1.98 -6.21
CA PRO A 343 20.35 -0.70 -5.71
C PRO A 343 19.31 0.39 -5.55
N PHE A 344 18.13 0.24 -6.14
CA PHE A 344 17.06 1.24 -6.04
C PHE A 344 16.10 0.98 -4.89
N VAL A 345 16.17 -0.18 -4.24
CA VAL A 345 15.34 -0.50 -3.06
C VAL A 345 15.60 0.53 -1.96
N SER A 346 14.54 1.14 -1.45
CA SER A 346 14.59 2.09 -0.34
C SER A 346 14.58 1.37 1.02
N VAL A 347 14.97 2.08 2.07
CA VAL A 347 14.82 1.59 3.44
C VAL A 347 13.35 1.32 3.76
N GLY A 348 12.44 2.19 3.30
CA GLY A 348 11.00 2.01 3.51
C GLY A 348 10.46 0.73 2.90
N THR A 349 10.97 0.26 1.76
CA THR A 349 10.57 -1.03 1.16
C THR A 349 11.09 -2.22 1.97
N VAL A 350 12.28 -2.11 2.56
CA VAL A 350 12.81 -3.14 3.47
C VAL A 350 11.96 -3.21 4.75
N GLU A 351 11.60 -2.06 5.31
CA GLU A 351 10.72 -1.97 6.48
C GLU A 351 9.29 -2.44 6.17
N GLU A 352 8.82 -2.22 4.94
CA GLU A 352 7.49 -2.70 4.50
C GLU A 352 7.42 -4.23 4.47
N ALA A 353 8.52 -4.93 4.17
CA ALA A 353 8.58 -6.38 4.28
C ALA A 353 8.30 -6.84 5.72
N LEU A 354 8.93 -6.20 6.72
CA LEU A 354 8.69 -6.48 8.14
C LEU A 354 7.25 -6.19 8.54
N THR A 355 6.76 -4.99 8.23
CA THR A 355 5.42 -4.58 8.64
C THR A 355 4.34 -5.45 8.00
N THR A 356 4.53 -5.85 6.75
CA THR A 356 3.61 -6.77 6.06
C THR A 356 3.62 -8.16 6.72
N LEU A 357 4.79 -8.69 7.07
CA LEU A 357 4.90 -9.96 7.80
C LEU A 357 4.17 -9.87 9.14
N ALA A 358 4.40 -8.80 9.89
CA ALA A 358 3.84 -8.60 11.24
C ALA A 358 2.32 -8.45 11.22
N MET A 359 1.78 -7.58 10.36
CA MET A 359 0.34 -7.33 10.26
C MET A 359 -0.48 -8.56 9.86
N ASN A 360 0.14 -9.49 9.12
CA ASN A 360 -0.53 -10.72 8.67
C ASN A 360 -0.22 -11.92 9.56
N ASP A 361 0.54 -11.73 10.65
CA ASP A 361 1.10 -12.81 11.47
C ASP A 361 1.70 -13.95 10.62
N ALA A 362 2.34 -13.57 9.52
CA ALA A 362 2.87 -14.51 8.54
C ALA A 362 4.23 -15.08 8.97
N ASP A 363 4.59 -16.22 8.38
CA ASP A 363 5.94 -16.79 8.53
C ASP A 363 6.96 -16.04 7.65
N SER A 364 6.51 -15.52 6.52
CA SER A 364 7.34 -14.76 5.59
C SER A 364 6.53 -13.74 4.79
N SER A 365 7.19 -12.68 4.36
CA SER A 365 6.64 -11.72 3.39
C SER A 365 7.60 -11.51 2.24
N MET A 366 7.09 -11.30 1.03
CA MET A 366 7.92 -11.10 -0.15
C MET A 366 7.43 -9.97 -1.03
N GLY A 367 8.38 -9.25 -1.59
CA GLY A 367 8.12 -8.21 -2.57
C GLY A 367 7.72 -8.81 -3.92
N VAL A 368 6.62 -8.31 -4.47
CA VAL A 368 6.08 -8.74 -5.76
C VAL A 368 5.82 -7.56 -6.67
N GLU A 369 5.69 -7.83 -7.97
CA GLU A 369 5.12 -6.90 -8.94
C GLU A 369 3.84 -7.46 -9.54
N VAL A 370 2.91 -6.58 -9.88
CA VAL A 370 1.67 -6.93 -10.57
C VAL A 370 1.96 -7.13 -12.04
N ILE A 371 1.59 -8.28 -12.58
CA ILE A 371 1.72 -8.59 -14.00
C ILE A 371 0.41 -8.27 -14.71
N ASN A 372 0.46 -7.29 -15.60
CA ASN A 372 -0.67 -6.88 -16.43
C ASN A 372 -0.59 -7.47 -17.86
N GLU A 373 0.34 -8.40 -18.09
CA GLU A 373 0.57 -9.03 -19.38
C GLU A 373 -0.16 -10.37 -19.48
N PRO A 374 -0.52 -10.81 -20.69
CA PRO A 374 -1.06 -12.15 -20.90
C PRO A 374 -0.02 -13.21 -20.55
N LEU A 375 -0.30 -14.03 -19.56
CA LEU A 375 0.54 -15.15 -19.15
C LEU A 375 -0.06 -16.48 -19.60
N TYR A 376 0.80 -17.40 -20.07
CA TYR A 376 0.42 -18.71 -20.53
C TYR A 376 1.23 -19.80 -19.81
N LYS A 377 0.55 -20.85 -19.39
CA LYS A 377 1.17 -22.08 -18.89
C LYS A 377 1.07 -23.17 -19.96
N ARG A 378 2.14 -23.92 -20.16
CA ARG A 378 2.11 -25.11 -21.01
C ARG A 378 1.67 -26.31 -20.16
N ASP A 379 0.66 -27.01 -20.61
CA ASP A 379 0.23 -28.27 -20.05
C ASP A 379 0.22 -29.40 -21.13
N SER A 380 -0.33 -30.56 -20.80
CA SER A 380 -0.43 -31.71 -21.72
C SER A 380 -1.33 -31.44 -22.94
N HIS A 381 -2.17 -30.41 -22.92
CA HIS A 381 -3.13 -30.06 -23.96
C HIS A 381 -2.72 -28.82 -24.77
N GLY A 382 -1.58 -28.18 -24.42
CA GLY A 382 -1.04 -27.04 -25.13
C GLY A 382 -0.76 -25.83 -24.25
N LEU A 383 -1.08 -24.62 -24.77
CA LEU A 383 -0.92 -23.36 -24.03
C LEU A 383 -2.24 -22.95 -23.37
N LEU A 384 -2.27 -23.00 -22.05
CA LEU A 384 -3.36 -22.50 -21.25
C LEU A 384 -3.05 -21.07 -20.78
N ARG A 385 -3.96 -20.13 -21.03
CA ARG A 385 -3.85 -18.78 -20.50
C ARG A 385 -4.12 -18.80 -18.98
N ILE A 386 -3.17 -18.26 -18.19
CA ILE A 386 -3.28 -18.19 -16.73
C ILE A 386 -4.08 -16.96 -16.32
N SER A 387 -3.80 -15.80 -16.95
CA SER A 387 -4.54 -14.57 -16.71
C SER A 387 -5.85 -14.58 -17.49
N GLN A 388 -6.99 -14.55 -16.82
CA GLN A 388 -8.29 -14.43 -17.48
C GLN A 388 -8.51 -12.98 -17.93
N HIS A 389 -9.01 -12.80 -19.15
CA HIS A 389 -9.49 -11.52 -19.68
C HIS A 389 -11.02 -11.66 -19.82
N SER A 390 -11.78 -11.03 -18.96
CA SER A 390 -13.09 -10.58 -19.35
C SER A 390 -12.91 -9.32 -20.18
N GLY A 391 -13.74 -9.03 -21.15
CA GLY A 391 -13.52 -7.98 -22.16
C GLY A 391 -13.34 -6.54 -21.64
N PHE A 392 -13.20 -6.35 -20.32
CA PHE A 392 -12.83 -5.13 -19.63
C PHE A 392 -11.47 -5.29 -18.97
N SER A 393 -10.59 -4.32 -19.14
CA SER A 393 -9.19 -4.35 -18.68
C SER A 393 -8.99 -4.44 -17.16
N SER A 394 -10.05 -4.40 -16.38
CA SER A 394 -10.04 -4.38 -14.91
C SER A 394 -10.45 -5.70 -14.24
N ASP A 395 -10.94 -6.68 -15.00
CA ASP A 395 -11.38 -7.98 -14.46
C ASP A 395 -10.29 -9.05 -14.55
N PHE A 396 -9.04 -8.65 -14.24
CA PHE A 396 -7.96 -9.62 -14.16
C PHE A 396 -7.93 -10.26 -12.77
N ASP A 397 -7.87 -11.57 -12.71
CA ASP A 397 -7.18 -12.21 -11.61
C ASP A 397 -5.77 -11.63 -11.58
N GLN A 398 -5.44 -10.85 -10.56
CA GLN A 398 -4.13 -10.23 -10.45
C GLN A 398 -3.10 -11.34 -10.33
N VAL A 399 -2.20 -11.40 -11.29
CA VAL A 399 -1.06 -12.32 -11.26
C VAL A 399 0.14 -11.54 -10.76
N TYR A 400 0.82 -12.12 -9.79
CA TYR A 400 1.99 -11.50 -9.18
C TYR A 400 3.24 -12.26 -9.59
N ARG A 401 4.32 -11.53 -9.84
CA ARG A 401 5.66 -12.06 -10.00
C ARG A 401 6.50 -11.71 -8.77
N GLU A 402 7.09 -12.71 -8.13
CA GLU A 402 8.06 -12.49 -7.07
C GLU A 402 9.25 -11.71 -7.61
N THR A 403 9.66 -10.68 -6.86
CA THR A 403 10.88 -9.93 -7.13
C THR A 403 12.00 -10.48 -6.25
N ASN A 404 13.22 -10.49 -6.75
CA ASN A 404 14.39 -10.87 -5.93
C ASN A 404 14.94 -9.71 -5.09
N CYS A 405 14.14 -8.67 -4.83
CA CYS A 405 14.64 -7.43 -4.25
C CYS A 405 14.65 -7.47 -2.72
N VAL A 406 13.54 -7.89 -2.11
CA VAL A 406 13.35 -7.89 -0.65
C VAL A 406 12.47 -9.04 -0.21
N LEU A 407 12.86 -9.65 0.92
CA LEU A 407 12.14 -10.71 1.61
C LEU A 407 12.24 -10.47 3.12
N ALA A 408 11.18 -10.76 3.87
CA ALA A 408 11.26 -10.94 5.32
C ALA A 408 10.83 -12.37 5.68
N THR A 409 11.48 -12.96 6.66
CA THR A 409 11.16 -14.30 7.16
C THR A 409 11.38 -14.39 8.66
N ARG A 410 10.58 -15.17 9.36
CA ARG A 410 10.88 -15.56 10.73
C ARG A 410 12.20 -16.35 10.73
N SER A 411 13.19 -15.97 11.54
CA SER A 411 14.53 -16.57 11.55
C SER A 411 14.48 -18.10 11.76
N ARG A 412 13.48 -18.60 12.48
CA ARG A 412 13.20 -20.05 12.64
C ARG A 412 13.00 -20.82 11.33
N ASN A 413 12.62 -20.16 10.24
CA ASN A 413 12.48 -20.82 8.94
C ASN A 413 13.84 -21.15 8.33
N LEU A 414 14.81 -20.27 8.52
CA LEU A 414 16.17 -20.46 8.03
C LEU A 414 16.83 -21.71 8.65
N THR A 415 16.62 -21.94 9.94
CA THR A 415 17.13 -23.15 10.62
C THR A 415 16.47 -24.45 10.12
N LYS A 416 15.28 -24.35 9.53
CA LYS A 416 14.61 -25.45 8.83
C LYS A 416 15.04 -25.59 7.36
N GLY A 417 15.99 -24.79 6.90
CA GLY A 417 16.50 -24.79 5.54
C GLY A 417 15.59 -24.13 4.51
N SER A 418 14.63 -23.31 4.93
CA SER A 418 13.70 -22.61 4.04
C SER A 418 13.78 -21.08 4.21
N LEU A 419 13.65 -20.35 3.11
CA LEU A 419 13.44 -18.91 3.14
C LEU A 419 11.98 -18.55 3.44
N LEU A 420 11.07 -19.42 3.08
CA LEU A 420 9.62 -19.18 3.19
C LEU A 420 9.01 -20.18 4.16
N GLY A 421 8.12 -19.69 5.02
CA GLY A 421 7.31 -20.55 5.88
C GLY A 421 6.02 -21.02 5.20
N SER A 422 5.09 -21.56 5.99
CA SER A 422 3.77 -22.02 5.53
C SER A 422 2.89 -20.83 5.14
N GLU A 423 2.79 -19.84 6.03
CA GLU A 423 1.99 -18.62 5.82
C GLU A 423 2.84 -17.52 5.18
N LYS A 424 2.37 -17.02 4.04
CA LYS A 424 3.10 -16.06 3.22
C LYS A 424 2.26 -14.83 2.98
N ALA A 425 2.83 -13.66 3.23
CA ALA A 425 2.24 -12.38 2.86
C ALA A 425 2.99 -11.77 1.66
N LEU A 426 2.30 -10.97 0.86
CA LEU A 426 2.86 -10.30 -0.30
C LEU A 426 2.75 -8.80 -0.13
N PHE A 427 3.69 -8.04 -0.70
CA PHE A 427 3.56 -6.59 -0.86
C PHE A 427 4.12 -6.16 -2.22
N VAL A 428 3.47 -5.18 -2.82
CA VAL A 428 3.86 -4.69 -4.15
C VAL A 428 5.04 -3.73 -4.01
N ILE A 429 6.17 -4.08 -4.64
CA ILE A 429 7.33 -3.18 -4.73
C ILE A 429 7.05 -2.09 -5.78
N PRO A 430 7.38 -0.81 -5.51
CA PRO A 430 7.32 0.26 -6.48
C PRO A 430 8.09 -0.09 -7.76
N SER A 431 7.52 0.20 -8.92
CA SER A 431 8.19 -0.06 -10.21
C SER A 431 9.56 0.64 -10.33
N SER A 432 9.72 1.80 -9.69
CA SER A 432 10.99 2.54 -9.60
C SER A 432 12.07 1.82 -8.75
N GLU A 433 11.67 0.94 -7.85
CA GLU A 433 12.55 0.18 -6.96
C GLU A 433 12.74 -1.27 -7.43
N ASN A 434 11.86 -1.77 -8.31
CA ASN A 434 11.88 -3.14 -8.80
C ASN A 434 12.90 -3.33 -9.93
N PHE A 435 14.17 -3.29 -9.57
CA PHE A 435 15.26 -3.52 -10.50
C PHE A 435 16.32 -4.40 -9.87
N PHE A 436 16.59 -5.56 -10.48
CA PHE A 436 17.57 -6.51 -9.96
C PHE A 436 18.67 -6.78 -11.01
N ILE A 437 19.94 -6.57 -10.61
CA ILE A 437 21.12 -6.75 -11.46
C ILE A 437 21.49 -8.22 -11.49
N ASP A 438 21.14 -8.91 -12.59
CA ASP A 438 21.41 -10.33 -12.84
C ASP A 438 22.25 -10.56 -14.09
N SER A 439 22.66 -9.48 -14.77
CA SER A 439 23.47 -9.51 -15.99
C SER A 439 24.34 -8.27 -16.11
N LYS A 440 25.40 -8.35 -16.96
CA LYS A 440 26.26 -7.20 -17.26
C LYS A 440 25.49 -6.04 -17.85
N GLN A 441 24.55 -6.33 -18.74
CA GLN A 441 23.69 -5.32 -19.36
C GLN A 441 22.84 -4.58 -18.31
N LYS A 442 22.26 -5.29 -17.34
CA LYS A 442 21.50 -4.65 -16.28
C LYS A 442 22.39 -3.83 -15.33
N LEU A 443 23.64 -4.24 -15.10
CA LEU A 443 24.59 -3.44 -14.35
C LEU A 443 24.86 -2.09 -15.05
N GLU A 444 25.10 -2.11 -16.36
CA GLU A 444 25.30 -0.91 -17.17
C GLU A 444 24.05 -0.01 -17.15
N ILE A 445 22.85 -0.60 -17.30
CA ILE A 445 21.58 0.15 -17.22
C ILE A 445 21.43 0.80 -15.83
N ALA A 446 21.70 0.07 -14.76
CA ALA A 446 21.63 0.62 -13.40
C ALA A 446 22.56 1.83 -13.20
N GLN A 447 23.77 1.77 -13.77
CA GLN A 447 24.74 2.87 -13.71
C GLN A 447 24.27 4.10 -14.48
N ILE A 448 23.64 3.90 -15.66
CA ILE A 448 23.04 5.00 -16.46
C ILE A 448 21.89 5.64 -15.70
N LEU A 449 20.95 4.86 -15.17
CA LEU A 449 19.83 5.38 -14.40
C LEU A 449 20.32 6.19 -13.19
N ALA A 450 21.32 5.66 -12.48
CA ALA A 450 21.91 6.33 -11.32
C ALA A 450 22.56 7.68 -11.65
N SER A 451 23.05 7.88 -12.87
CA SER A 451 23.67 9.13 -13.31
C SER A 451 22.65 10.23 -13.67
N GLN A 452 21.39 9.87 -13.91
CA GLN A 452 20.33 10.82 -14.22
C GLN A 452 19.68 11.43 -12.97
N ASP A 453 19.83 10.77 -11.83
CA ASP A 453 19.31 11.21 -10.51
C ASP A 453 20.33 12.06 -9.71
N SER A 454 21.40 12.53 -10.34
CA SER A 454 22.52 13.25 -9.68
C SER A 454 22.43 14.75 -9.83
#